data_333bed3c1ae4a24aec145538a5dc0dfd
#
_entry.id   333bed3c1ae4a24aec145538a5dc0dfd
#
_cell.length_a   1.000
_cell.length_b   1.000
_cell.length_c   1.000
_cell.angle_alpha   90.00
_cell.angle_beta   90.00
_cell.angle_gamma   90.00
#
_symmetry.space_group_name_H-M   'P 1'
#
loop_
_entity.id
_entity.type
_entity.pdbx_description
1 polymer ?
#
loop_
_entity_poly.entity_id
_entity_poly.type
_entity_poly.pdbx_seq_one_letter_code
_entity_poly.pdbx_strand_id
1 'polypeptide(L)'
;MKNTHVEYSSTERMPTVLPEFAELLPPLTEEQLDALEKDIVANGCYAPVIVNEDMAVIDGHNRKSICEKHNIPYRIAVFSFEDALEAKQWALDTQKGRRNLDKWELGKIALKLRPDIEARAKANRGTRTDLSATLPEGYSATDTRRELADSVGIGERTMGKVMQIDDNAPEAVRKALDDRELSVNQGYLITKQVQALPEEEREEAAMLAVEMEKARKELREKDAETDRRTRIAKLFSKAFEFAVQLKPTTENVRIWTECARMKPAEIDDSISEADELSQTFREIADRLREIRSKQQAA
;
A
#
# COMPACT_ATOMS: atom_id res chain seq x y z
N MET A 1 0.42 24.78 -10.42
CA MET A 1 1.89 24.64 -10.19
C MET A 1 2.63 25.32 -11.32
N LYS A 2 3.34 26.39 -11.06
CA LYS A 2 4.31 27.00 -11.99
C LYS A 2 5.71 26.62 -11.50
N ASN A 3 6.48 25.94 -12.34
CA ASN A 3 7.83 25.53 -12.02
C ASN A 3 8.75 26.76 -12.19
N THR A 4 9.03 27.45 -11.12
CA THR A 4 10.05 28.49 -11.09
C THR A 4 11.38 27.80 -10.87
N HIS A 5 12.09 27.41 -11.95
CA HIS A 5 13.39 26.75 -11.93
C HIS A 5 14.50 27.62 -11.30
N VAL A 6 14.36 27.98 -10.04
CA VAL A 6 15.44 28.62 -9.30
C VAL A 6 16.03 27.59 -8.36
N GLU A 7 17.30 27.22 -8.61
CA GLU A 7 18.05 26.36 -7.71
C GLU A 7 19.03 27.19 -6.89
N TYR A 8 19.06 26.95 -5.58
CA TYR A 8 20.01 27.53 -4.65
C TYR A 8 20.88 26.44 -4.02
N SER A 9 22.06 26.81 -3.53
CA SER A 9 22.81 25.97 -2.61
C SER A 9 22.35 26.20 -1.18
N SER A 10 22.37 25.16 -0.35
CA SER A 10 22.12 25.29 1.09
C SER A 10 23.09 26.21 1.81
N THR A 11 24.25 26.51 1.20
CA THR A 11 25.23 27.48 1.69
C THR A 11 24.81 28.94 1.47
N GLU A 12 23.88 29.18 0.54
CA GLU A 12 23.39 30.52 0.20
C GLU A 12 22.10 30.87 0.91
N ARG A 13 21.21 29.89 1.09
CA ARG A 13 19.92 30.05 1.77
C ARG A 13 19.59 28.82 2.59
N MET A 14 19.04 29.02 3.78
CA MET A 14 18.57 27.94 4.64
C MET A 14 17.05 27.83 4.59
N PRO A 15 16.52 26.66 4.20
CA PRO A 15 15.07 26.43 4.17
C PRO A 15 14.53 26.19 5.59
N THR A 16 13.31 26.66 5.82
CA THR A 16 12.58 26.52 7.09
C THR A 16 11.70 25.30 7.06
N VAL A 17 11.67 24.54 8.17
CA VAL A 17 10.75 23.39 8.33
C VAL A 17 9.49 23.87 9.04
N LEU A 18 8.34 23.67 8.40
CA LEU A 18 7.04 23.91 9.00
C LEU A 18 6.41 22.58 9.43
N PRO A 19 5.84 22.47 10.64
CA PRO A 19 5.27 21.21 11.15
C PRO A 19 4.18 20.64 10.22
N GLU A 20 3.36 21.48 9.63
CA GLU A 20 2.27 21.09 8.73
C GLU A 20 2.72 20.31 7.48
N PHE A 21 3.95 20.51 7.02
CA PHE A 21 4.55 19.74 5.92
C PHE A 21 5.39 18.58 6.43
N ALA A 22 6.12 18.78 7.53
CA ALA A 22 6.99 17.75 8.10
C ALA A 22 6.18 16.54 8.64
N GLU A 23 5.03 16.80 9.22
CA GLU A 23 4.14 15.80 9.81
C GLU A 23 3.09 15.27 8.83
N LEU A 24 3.06 15.76 7.60
CA LEU A 24 2.05 15.36 6.60
C LEU A 24 2.09 13.85 6.33
N LEU A 25 3.30 13.32 6.17
CA LEU A 25 3.55 11.91 5.87
C LEU A 25 4.06 11.16 7.10
N PRO A 26 3.77 9.85 7.21
CA PRO A 26 4.38 9.02 8.24
C PRO A 26 5.91 9.11 8.20
N PRO A 27 6.61 9.02 9.33
CA PRO A 27 8.07 8.99 9.35
C PRO A 27 8.59 7.74 8.61
N LEU A 28 9.84 7.81 8.17
CA LEU A 28 10.56 6.62 7.68
C LEU A 28 10.79 5.65 8.83
N THR A 29 10.85 4.35 8.53
CA THR A 29 11.33 3.36 9.51
C THR A 29 12.82 3.62 9.81
N GLU A 30 13.28 3.14 10.97
CA GLU A 30 14.70 3.27 11.33
C GLU A 30 15.61 2.70 10.25
N GLU A 31 15.29 1.53 9.71
CA GLU A 31 16.04 0.89 8.63
C GLU A 31 16.10 1.74 7.36
N GLN A 32 14.97 2.36 6.99
CA GLN A 32 14.89 3.25 5.82
C GLN A 32 15.70 4.53 6.05
N LEU A 33 15.63 5.09 7.25
CA LEU A 33 16.38 6.29 7.63
C LEU A 33 17.89 6.02 7.61
N ASP A 34 18.32 4.91 8.19
CA ASP A 34 19.72 4.47 8.21
C ASP A 34 20.25 4.22 6.80
N ALA A 35 19.46 3.57 5.94
CA ALA A 35 19.84 3.34 4.55
C ALA A 35 20.00 4.65 3.78
N LEU A 36 19.09 5.60 3.97
CA LEU A 36 19.15 6.93 3.37
C LEU A 36 20.36 7.72 3.90
N GLU A 37 20.64 7.66 5.20
CA GLU A 37 21.79 8.34 5.82
C GLU A 37 23.12 7.80 5.27
N LYS A 38 23.27 6.47 5.19
CA LYS A 38 24.47 5.83 4.61
C LYS A 38 24.68 6.22 3.15
N ASP A 39 23.60 6.27 2.36
CA ASP A 39 23.69 6.67 0.96
C ASP A 39 24.12 8.14 0.80
N ILE A 40 23.50 9.05 1.55
CA ILE A 40 23.85 10.49 1.49
C ILE A 40 25.28 10.73 1.97
N VAL A 41 25.74 10.06 3.02
CA VAL A 41 27.11 10.21 3.51
C VAL A 41 28.14 9.69 2.52
N ALA A 42 27.84 8.57 1.83
CA ALA A 42 28.77 7.97 0.87
C ALA A 42 28.79 8.71 -0.49
N ASN A 43 27.65 9.17 -0.96
CA ASN A 43 27.45 9.59 -2.34
C ASN A 43 27.04 11.07 -2.48
N GLY A 44 26.72 11.75 -1.38
CA GLY A 44 26.15 13.09 -1.40
C GLY A 44 24.65 13.12 -1.62
N CYS A 45 24.04 14.30 -1.55
CA CYS A 45 22.60 14.49 -1.74
C CYS A 45 22.25 14.77 -3.21
N TYR A 46 21.86 13.75 -3.95
CA TYR A 46 21.56 13.88 -5.39
C TYR A 46 20.27 14.64 -5.67
N ALA A 47 19.21 14.35 -4.93
CA ALA A 47 17.92 14.98 -5.15
C ALA A 47 17.80 16.28 -4.33
N PRO A 48 17.31 17.38 -4.94
CA PRO A 48 17.17 18.64 -4.24
C PRO A 48 16.12 18.55 -3.12
N VAL A 49 16.24 19.41 -2.13
CA VAL A 49 15.18 19.70 -1.16
C VAL A 49 14.22 20.69 -1.85
N ILE A 50 12.94 20.35 -1.87
CA ILE A 50 11.90 21.16 -2.52
C ILE A 50 11.32 22.12 -1.49
N VAL A 51 11.26 23.39 -1.85
CA VAL A 51 10.70 24.46 -1.02
C VAL A 51 9.67 25.29 -1.79
N ASN A 52 8.81 26.01 -1.08
CA ASN A 52 7.98 27.05 -1.66
C ASN A 52 8.72 28.39 -1.79
N GLU A 53 8.06 29.43 -2.27
CA GLU A 53 8.62 30.78 -2.41
C GLU A 53 9.08 31.41 -1.09
N ASP A 54 8.45 31.03 0.03
CA ASP A 54 8.80 31.45 1.39
C ASP A 54 9.93 30.61 2.00
N MET A 55 10.58 29.77 1.21
CA MET A 55 11.63 28.84 1.66
C MET A 55 11.17 27.80 2.68
N ALA A 56 9.86 27.53 2.78
CA ALA A 56 9.35 26.42 3.57
C ALA A 56 9.55 25.09 2.85
N VAL A 57 10.09 24.08 3.55
CA VAL A 57 10.33 22.75 3.00
C VAL A 57 9.01 22.03 2.74
N ILE A 58 8.80 21.63 1.50
CA ILE A 58 7.63 20.86 1.04
C ILE A 58 7.98 19.36 0.91
N ASP A 59 9.16 19.04 0.38
CA ASP A 59 9.68 17.66 0.31
C ASP A 59 11.18 17.62 0.58
N GLY A 60 11.63 16.52 1.17
CA GLY A 60 13.04 16.31 1.47
C GLY A 60 13.44 16.61 2.91
N HIS A 61 12.52 16.62 3.87
CA HIS A 61 12.79 16.86 5.29
C HIS A 61 13.91 15.95 5.85
N ASN A 62 13.87 14.65 5.55
CA ASN A 62 14.88 13.70 5.98
C ASN A 62 16.23 13.98 5.32
N ARG A 63 16.26 14.30 4.00
CA ARG A 63 17.49 14.66 3.29
C ARG A 63 18.13 15.90 3.90
N LYS A 64 17.32 16.95 4.15
CA LYS A 64 17.76 18.18 4.80
C LYS A 64 18.39 17.88 6.17
N SER A 65 17.67 17.15 7.03
CA SER A 65 18.14 16.81 8.38
C SER A 65 19.46 16.03 8.36
N ILE A 66 19.59 15.04 7.49
CA ILE A 66 20.82 14.24 7.34
C ILE A 66 21.97 15.09 6.85
N CYS A 67 21.74 15.91 5.80
CA CYS A 67 22.77 16.77 5.25
C CYS A 67 23.29 17.78 6.26
N GLU A 68 22.42 18.39 7.04
CA GLU A 68 22.78 19.32 8.11
C GLU A 68 23.56 18.63 9.24
N LYS A 69 23.13 17.43 9.64
CA LYS A 69 23.83 16.61 10.66
C LYS A 69 25.28 16.29 10.26
N HIS A 70 25.53 16.04 8.97
CA HIS A 70 26.85 15.66 8.45
C HIS A 70 27.59 16.80 7.72
N ASN A 71 27.07 18.03 7.76
CA ASN A 71 27.63 19.17 7.05
C ASN A 71 27.83 18.94 5.54
N ILE A 72 26.91 18.22 4.91
CA ILE A 72 26.90 17.92 3.48
C ILE A 72 26.10 19.02 2.76
N PRO A 73 26.64 19.70 1.76
CA PRO A 73 25.87 20.67 0.97
C PRO A 73 24.79 19.96 0.14
N TYR A 74 23.63 20.62 0.00
CA TYR A 74 22.53 20.10 -0.79
C TYR A 74 21.91 21.20 -1.66
N ARG A 75 21.25 20.80 -2.73
CA ARG A 75 20.53 21.70 -3.64
C ARG A 75 19.13 21.97 -3.12
N ILE A 76 18.65 23.18 -3.33
CA ILE A 76 17.29 23.62 -3.00
C ILE A 76 16.60 24.03 -4.29
N ALA A 77 15.45 23.45 -4.58
CA ALA A 77 14.63 23.83 -5.72
C ALA A 77 13.34 24.51 -5.24
N VAL A 78 13.10 25.73 -5.76
CA VAL A 78 11.92 26.52 -5.39
C VAL A 78 10.78 26.25 -6.36
N PHE A 79 9.61 25.94 -5.80
CA PHE A 79 8.37 25.72 -6.54
C PHE A 79 7.33 26.75 -6.10
N SER A 80 6.56 27.28 -7.05
CA SER A 80 5.43 28.16 -6.77
C SER A 80 4.15 27.34 -6.65
N PHE A 81 3.41 27.54 -5.56
CA PHE A 81 2.12 26.94 -5.29
C PHE A 81 1.06 28.01 -5.07
N GLU A 82 -0.18 27.76 -5.46
CA GLU A 82 -1.28 28.71 -5.27
C GLU A 82 -1.61 28.88 -3.77
N ASP A 83 -1.54 27.77 -3.03
CA ASP A 83 -1.81 27.73 -1.58
C ASP A 83 -1.13 26.51 -0.91
N ALA A 84 -1.26 26.43 0.41
CA ALA A 84 -0.70 25.32 1.20
C ALA A 84 -1.32 23.97 0.82
N LEU A 85 -2.60 23.93 0.41
CA LEU A 85 -3.26 22.70 -0.01
C LEU A 85 -2.64 22.14 -1.31
N GLU A 86 -2.37 22.99 -2.30
CA GLU A 86 -1.68 22.56 -3.53
C GLU A 86 -0.28 22.02 -3.23
N ALA A 87 0.47 22.66 -2.33
CA ALA A 87 1.79 22.21 -1.91
C ALA A 87 1.73 20.84 -1.22
N LYS A 88 0.78 20.64 -0.30
CA LYS A 88 0.55 19.35 0.38
C LYS A 88 0.12 18.27 -0.59
N GLN A 89 -0.77 18.58 -1.53
CA GLN A 89 -1.20 17.64 -2.58
C GLN A 89 -0.04 17.22 -3.47
N TRP A 90 0.80 18.15 -3.88
CA TRP A 90 1.99 17.85 -4.67
C TRP A 90 2.97 16.94 -3.91
N ALA A 91 3.21 17.22 -2.61
CA ALA A 91 4.06 16.38 -1.76
C ALA A 91 3.52 14.94 -1.67
N LEU A 92 2.19 14.79 -1.53
CA LEU A 92 1.54 13.47 -1.51
C LEU A 92 1.67 12.74 -2.83
N ASP A 93 1.42 13.40 -3.95
CA ASP A 93 1.46 12.77 -5.27
C ASP A 93 2.87 12.27 -5.62
N THR A 94 3.91 13.03 -5.25
CA THR A 94 5.31 12.60 -5.44
C THR A 94 5.70 11.40 -4.58
N GLN A 95 5.03 11.17 -3.45
CA GLN A 95 5.34 10.10 -2.51
C GLN A 95 4.44 8.85 -2.66
N LYS A 96 3.26 8.97 -3.29
CA LYS A 96 2.34 7.84 -3.53
C LYS A 96 3.02 6.65 -4.20
N GLY A 97 3.90 6.88 -5.17
CA GLY A 97 4.64 5.83 -5.85
C GLY A 97 5.86 5.28 -5.08
N ARG A 98 6.31 5.94 -4.03
CA ARG A 98 7.52 5.60 -3.28
C ARG A 98 7.23 4.95 -1.93
N ARG A 99 6.03 5.14 -1.38
CA ARG A 99 5.60 4.59 -0.09
C ARG A 99 4.40 3.69 -0.29
N ASN A 100 4.47 2.50 0.28
CA ASN A 100 3.35 1.54 0.27
C ASN A 100 2.36 1.88 1.40
N LEU A 101 1.67 3.03 1.25
CA LEU A 101 0.67 3.50 2.21
C LEU A 101 -0.62 2.69 2.08
N ASP A 102 -1.14 2.24 3.20
CA ASP A 102 -2.44 1.58 3.24
C ASP A 102 -3.61 2.58 3.28
N LYS A 103 -4.84 2.06 3.23
CA LYS A 103 -6.06 2.89 3.21
C LYS A 103 -6.28 3.67 4.50
N TRP A 104 -5.79 3.18 5.64
CA TRP A 104 -5.87 3.86 6.91
C TRP A 104 -4.87 5.02 6.97
N GLU A 105 -3.63 4.79 6.59
CA GLU A 105 -2.59 5.82 6.50
C GLU A 105 -2.99 6.94 5.53
N LEU A 106 -3.50 6.57 4.33
CA LEU A 106 -4.03 7.54 3.37
C LEU A 106 -5.21 8.34 3.94
N GLY A 107 -6.10 7.67 4.67
CA GLY A 107 -7.22 8.33 5.34
C GLY A 107 -6.76 9.32 6.41
N LYS A 108 -5.78 8.98 7.25
CA LYS A 108 -5.19 9.90 8.24
C LYS A 108 -4.54 11.12 7.58
N ILE A 109 -3.87 10.91 6.44
CA ILE A 109 -3.31 12.02 5.66
C ILE A 109 -4.42 12.93 5.14
N ALA A 110 -5.49 12.36 4.59
CA ALA A 110 -6.64 13.13 4.14
C ALA A 110 -7.23 13.99 5.27
N LEU A 111 -7.36 13.43 6.48
CA LEU A 111 -7.85 14.19 7.64
C LEU A 111 -6.95 15.39 7.99
N LYS A 112 -5.62 15.28 7.79
CA LYS A 112 -4.70 16.43 7.97
C LYS A 112 -4.90 17.52 6.92
N LEU A 113 -5.43 17.19 5.73
CA LEU A 113 -5.77 18.17 4.70
C LEU A 113 -7.13 18.85 4.93
N ARG A 114 -7.95 18.32 5.84
CA ARG A 114 -9.31 18.80 6.08
C ARG A 114 -9.39 20.30 6.37
N PRO A 115 -8.54 20.90 7.24
CA PRO A 115 -8.59 22.33 7.51
C PRO A 115 -8.35 23.19 6.25
N ASP A 116 -7.41 22.78 5.39
CA ASP A 116 -7.07 23.52 4.17
C ASP A 116 -8.22 23.44 3.13
N ILE A 117 -8.82 22.24 2.99
CA ILE A 117 -9.98 22.01 2.11
C ILE A 117 -11.17 22.86 2.58
N GLU A 118 -11.46 22.85 3.89
CA GLU A 118 -12.53 23.65 4.47
C GLU A 118 -12.26 25.17 4.31
N ALA A 119 -11.01 25.60 4.47
CA ALA A 119 -10.62 27.01 4.26
C ALA A 119 -10.79 27.41 2.79
N ARG A 120 -10.37 26.59 1.85
CA ARG A 120 -10.55 26.84 0.41
C ARG A 120 -12.06 26.88 0.03
N ALA A 121 -12.85 25.94 0.55
CA ALA A 121 -14.30 25.94 0.34
C ALA A 121 -14.99 27.19 0.90
N LYS A 122 -14.53 27.69 2.05
CA LYS A 122 -15.02 28.93 2.67
C LYS A 122 -14.64 30.17 1.87
N ALA A 123 -13.40 30.25 1.38
CA ALA A 123 -12.93 31.36 0.54
C ALA A 123 -13.72 31.42 -0.78
N ASN A 124 -14.01 30.28 -1.40
CA ASN A 124 -14.78 30.21 -2.64
C ASN A 124 -16.27 30.59 -2.46
N ARG A 125 -16.84 30.37 -1.28
CA ARG A 125 -18.23 30.86 -0.96
C ARG A 125 -18.33 32.38 -0.92
N GLY A 126 -17.29 33.07 -0.46
CA GLY A 126 -17.28 34.54 -0.37
C GLY A 126 -17.25 35.25 -1.74
N THR A 127 -16.87 34.57 -2.81
CA THR A 127 -16.72 35.15 -4.16
C THR A 127 -17.97 35.00 -5.04
N ARG A 128 -18.95 34.18 -4.60
CA ARG A 128 -20.22 33.95 -5.33
C ARG A 128 -21.41 34.72 -4.69
N THR A 129 -21.45 36.02 -4.90
CA THR A 129 -22.54 36.85 -4.41
C THR A 129 -23.82 36.79 -5.25
N ASP A 130 -23.79 36.16 -6.43
CA ASP A 130 -24.88 36.15 -7.40
C ASP A 130 -25.76 34.89 -7.43
N LEU A 131 -25.43 33.86 -6.60
CA LEU A 131 -26.17 32.60 -6.54
C LEU A 131 -26.79 32.26 -5.18
N SER A 132 -27.14 33.26 -4.36
CA SER A 132 -27.63 33.03 -3.01
C SER A 132 -29.11 32.55 -2.90
N ALA A 133 -29.77 32.23 -4.01
CA ALA A 133 -31.20 31.96 -4.00
C ALA A 133 -31.62 30.49 -4.18
N THR A 134 -30.75 29.52 -4.51
CA THR A 134 -31.24 28.19 -4.91
C THR A 134 -30.29 27.01 -4.62
N LEU A 135 -29.59 26.97 -3.48
CA LEU A 135 -28.85 25.75 -3.11
C LEU A 135 -29.52 25.05 -1.92
N PRO A 136 -29.83 23.75 -2.04
CA PRO A 136 -30.35 22.94 -0.92
C PRO A 136 -29.37 22.89 0.24
N GLU A 137 -29.86 22.94 1.49
CA GLU A 137 -29.08 22.91 2.73
C GLU A 137 -28.19 21.67 2.98
N GLY A 138 -28.10 20.73 2.03
CA GLY A 138 -27.35 19.49 2.15
C GLY A 138 -25.91 19.47 1.53
N TYR A 139 -25.47 20.59 0.94
CA TYR A 139 -24.31 20.56 0.04
C TYR A 139 -22.93 20.55 0.70
N SER A 140 -22.79 20.88 1.98
CA SER A 140 -21.45 21.14 2.56
C SER A 140 -20.71 19.91 3.10
N ALA A 141 -21.38 18.95 3.69
CA ALA A 141 -20.73 17.79 4.33
C ALA A 141 -20.36 16.68 3.33
N THR A 142 -21.15 16.51 2.27
CA THR A 142 -20.91 15.48 1.26
C THR A 142 -19.73 15.85 0.36
N ASP A 143 -19.57 17.13 0.02
CA ASP A 143 -18.46 17.62 -0.80
C ASP A 143 -17.11 17.48 -0.11
N THR A 144 -17.01 17.85 1.17
CA THR A 144 -15.75 17.74 1.93
C THR A 144 -15.26 16.30 2.02
N ARG A 145 -16.15 15.33 2.27
CA ARG A 145 -15.79 13.92 2.34
C ARG A 145 -15.30 13.38 0.99
N ARG A 146 -15.95 13.77 -0.08
CA ARG A 146 -15.56 13.41 -1.44
C ARG A 146 -14.20 14.03 -1.78
N GLU A 147 -14.02 15.31 -1.52
CA GLU A 147 -12.77 16.03 -1.79
C GLU A 147 -11.59 15.44 -1.00
N LEU A 148 -11.81 15.08 0.28
CA LEU A 148 -10.84 14.34 1.09
C LEU A 148 -10.50 12.97 0.49
N ALA A 149 -11.48 12.22 0.02
CA ALA A 149 -11.29 10.91 -0.59
C ALA A 149 -10.49 11.02 -1.89
N ASP A 150 -10.85 11.97 -2.74
CA ASP A 150 -10.21 12.22 -4.04
C ASP A 150 -8.75 12.67 -3.86
N SER A 151 -8.45 13.51 -2.85
CA SER A 151 -7.11 14.03 -2.58
C SER A 151 -6.07 12.93 -2.33
N VAL A 152 -6.47 11.82 -1.72
CA VAL A 152 -5.56 10.70 -1.42
C VAL A 152 -5.82 9.45 -2.29
N GLY A 153 -6.86 9.48 -3.14
CA GLY A 153 -7.19 8.39 -4.07
C GLY A 153 -7.84 7.18 -3.41
N ILE A 154 -8.62 7.38 -2.34
CA ILE A 154 -9.46 6.34 -1.72
C ILE A 154 -10.93 6.57 -2.05
N GLY A 155 -11.75 5.50 -1.98
CA GLY A 155 -13.18 5.65 -2.23
C GLY A 155 -13.87 6.45 -1.11
N GLU A 156 -14.85 7.28 -1.46
CA GLU A 156 -15.65 8.12 -0.53
C GLU A 156 -16.23 7.30 0.64
N ARG A 157 -16.71 6.07 0.36
CA ARG A 157 -17.22 5.17 1.40
C ARG A 157 -16.13 4.77 2.40
N THR A 158 -14.90 4.57 1.93
CA THR A 158 -13.76 4.27 2.79
C THR A 158 -13.39 5.47 3.64
N MET A 159 -13.37 6.67 3.04
CA MET A 159 -13.13 7.91 3.76
C MET A 159 -14.17 8.15 4.87
N GLY A 160 -15.45 7.88 4.59
CA GLY A 160 -16.49 7.95 5.61
C GLY A 160 -16.26 7.01 6.79
N LYS A 161 -15.70 5.81 6.56
CA LYS A 161 -15.32 4.90 7.65
C LYS A 161 -14.11 5.40 8.43
N VAL A 162 -13.10 5.93 7.74
CA VAL A 162 -11.92 6.53 8.38
C VAL A 162 -12.33 7.67 9.31
N MET A 163 -13.18 8.57 8.85
CA MET A 163 -13.71 9.67 9.67
C MET A 163 -14.44 9.15 10.92
N GLN A 164 -15.29 8.13 10.76
CA GLN A 164 -16.01 7.52 11.88
C GLN A 164 -15.07 6.86 12.90
N ILE A 165 -14.00 6.23 12.43
CA ILE A 165 -12.98 5.65 13.30
C ILE A 165 -12.22 6.77 14.01
N ASP A 166 -11.82 7.81 13.30
CA ASP A 166 -11.07 8.93 13.87
C ASP A 166 -11.86 9.62 14.98
N ASP A 167 -13.15 9.86 14.74
CA ASP A 167 -14.04 10.53 15.70
C ASP A 167 -14.38 9.68 16.93
N ASN A 168 -14.46 8.34 16.78
CA ASN A 168 -15.19 7.50 17.75
C ASN A 168 -14.48 6.23 18.20
N ALA A 169 -13.36 5.84 17.57
CA ALA A 169 -12.72 4.57 17.91
C ALA A 169 -11.95 4.65 19.24
N PRO A 170 -12.03 3.61 20.07
CA PRO A 170 -11.12 3.41 21.18
C PRO A 170 -9.66 3.31 20.71
N GLU A 171 -8.73 3.58 21.63
CA GLU A 171 -7.30 3.60 21.30
C GLU A 171 -6.78 2.24 20.81
N ALA A 172 -7.27 1.15 21.38
CA ALA A 172 -6.93 -0.21 20.94
C ALA A 172 -7.21 -0.44 19.46
N VAL A 173 -8.33 0.07 18.92
CA VAL A 173 -8.68 -0.06 17.49
C VAL A 173 -7.75 0.79 16.63
N ARG A 174 -7.47 2.03 17.02
CA ARG A 174 -6.56 2.93 16.30
C ARG A 174 -5.16 2.34 16.22
N LYS A 175 -4.65 1.83 17.34
CA LYS A 175 -3.35 1.18 17.42
C LYS A 175 -3.28 -0.06 16.52
N ALA A 176 -4.29 -0.93 16.56
CA ALA A 176 -4.34 -2.12 15.71
C ALA A 176 -4.43 -1.79 14.19
N LEU A 177 -5.01 -0.64 13.83
CA LEU A 177 -4.98 -0.12 12.46
C LEU A 177 -3.60 0.42 12.10
N ASP A 178 -2.94 1.14 13.01
CA ASP A 178 -1.59 1.68 12.81
C ASP A 178 -0.55 0.56 12.67
N ASP A 179 -0.72 -0.53 13.43
CA ASP A 179 0.10 -1.74 13.37
C ASP A 179 -0.26 -2.65 12.16
N ARG A 180 -1.22 -2.24 11.31
CA ARG A 180 -1.72 -3.00 10.14
C ARG A 180 -2.30 -4.39 10.50
N GLU A 181 -2.74 -4.56 11.71
CA GLU A 181 -3.38 -5.79 12.20
C GLU A 181 -4.86 -5.87 11.77
N LEU A 182 -5.52 -4.72 11.64
CA LEU A 182 -6.88 -4.58 11.17
C LEU A 182 -6.95 -3.83 9.83
N SER A 183 -7.93 -4.19 9.02
CA SER A 183 -8.36 -3.37 7.89
C SER A 183 -9.30 -2.25 8.33
N VAL A 184 -9.41 -1.16 7.56
CA VAL A 184 -10.36 -0.06 7.81
C VAL A 184 -11.79 -0.57 8.02
N ASN A 185 -12.19 -1.62 7.28
CA ASN A 185 -13.53 -2.17 7.44
C ASN A 185 -13.72 -2.87 8.79
N GLN A 186 -12.74 -3.64 9.25
CA GLN A 186 -12.78 -4.31 10.56
C GLN A 186 -12.75 -3.27 11.68
N GLY A 187 -11.83 -2.29 11.61
CA GLY A 187 -11.78 -1.20 12.58
C GLY A 187 -13.11 -0.44 12.69
N TYR A 188 -13.74 -0.12 11.55
CA TYR A 188 -15.06 0.52 11.53
C TYR A 188 -16.15 -0.33 12.20
N LEU A 189 -16.19 -1.63 11.92
CA LEU A 189 -17.18 -2.54 12.51
C LEU A 189 -17.01 -2.67 14.02
N ILE A 190 -15.77 -2.82 14.49
CA ILE A 190 -15.47 -2.88 15.93
C ILE A 190 -15.87 -1.55 16.58
N THR A 191 -15.46 -0.40 16.02
CA THR A 191 -15.83 0.92 16.52
C THR A 191 -17.34 1.06 16.69
N LYS A 192 -18.10 0.67 15.65
CA LYS A 192 -19.56 0.73 15.70
C LYS A 192 -20.19 -0.19 16.76
N GLN A 193 -19.60 -1.38 16.97
CA GLN A 193 -20.08 -2.32 17.98
C GLN A 193 -19.86 -1.79 19.40
N VAL A 194 -18.66 -1.27 19.67
CA VAL A 194 -18.32 -0.78 21.02
C VAL A 194 -18.96 0.54 21.36
N GLN A 195 -19.34 1.35 20.36
CA GLN A 195 -20.11 2.60 20.58
C GLN A 195 -21.46 2.36 21.28
N ALA A 196 -22.05 1.18 21.12
CA ALA A 196 -23.32 0.83 21.77
C ALA A 196 -23.16 0.53 23.28
N LEU A 197 -21.92 0.39 23.77
CA LEU A 197 -21.59 0.13 25.16
C LEU A 197 -21.38 1.41 25.98
N PRO A 198 -21.50 1.35 27.32
CA PRO A 198 -21.07 2.42 28.20
C PRO A 198 -19.62 2.82 27.93
N GLU A 199 -19.29 4.10 28.10
CA GLU A 199 -17.96 4.64 27.76
C GLU A 199 -16.82 3.91 28.49
N GLU A 200 -17.07 3.55 29.75
CA GLU A 200 -16.10 2.84 30.62
C GLU A 200 -15.75 1.43 30.13
N GLU A 201 -16.64 0.79 29.38
CA GLU A 201 -16.46 -0.60 28.88
C GLU A 201 -15.90 -0.64 27.47
N ARG A 202 -15.86 0.48 26.74
CA ARG A 202 -15.54 0.52 25.30
C ARG A 202 -14.12 0.07 25.01
N GLU A 203 -13.15 0.48 25.82
CA GLU A 203 -11.74 0.18 25.59
C GLU A 203 -11.46 -1.31 25.79
N GLU A 204 -11.98 -1.90 26.88
CA GLU A 204 -11.79 -3.32 27.15
C GLU A 204 -12.49 -4.20 26.11
N ALA A 205 -13.72 -3.85 25.73
CA ALA A 205 -14.44 -4.55 24.67
C ALA A 205 -13.74 -4.44 23.31
N ALA A 206 -13.12 -3.28 23.03
CA ALA A 206 -12.36 -3.09 21.82
C ALA A 206 -11.09 -3.93 21.78
N MET A 207 -10.33 -4.01 22.87
CA MET A 207 -9.15 -4.88 23.00
C MET A 207 -9.51 -6.34 22.73
N LEU A 208 -10.59 -6.82 23.35
CA LEU A 208 -11.06 -8.19 23.14
C LEU A 208 -11.47 -8.44 21.68
N ALA A 209 -12.20 -7.50 21.07
CA ALA A 209 -12.62 -7.62 19.68
C ALA A 209 -11.43 -7.62 18.70
N VAL A 210 -10.40 -6.82 18.95
CA VAL A 210 -9.15 -6.82 18.18
C VAL A 210 -8.44 -8.17 18.28
N GLU A 211 -8.31 -8.71 19.49
CA GLU A 211 -7.71 -10.04 19.73
C GLU A 211 -8.48 -11.17 19.00
N MET A 212 -9.81 -11.11 19.04
CA MET A 212 -10.65 -12.08 18.32
C MET A 212 -10.45 -12.00 16.80
N GLU A 213 -10.33 -10.80 16.22
CA GLU A 213 -10.08 -10.66 14.78
C GLU A 213 -8.67 -11.14 14.39
N LYS A 214 -7.66 -10.93 15.24
CA LYS A 214 -6.31 -11.50 15.04
C LYS A 214 -6.34 -13.02 15.02
N ALA A 215 -6.94 -13.63 16.04
CA ALA A 215 -7.08 -15.07 16.12
C ALA A 215 -7.85 -15.67 14.93
N ARG A 216 -8.91 -14.98 14.48
CA ARG A 216 -9.68 -15.36 13.29
C ARG A 216 -8.84 -15.29 12.00
N LYS A 217 -7.98 -14.29 11.85
CA LYS A 217 -7.07 -14.16 10.72
C LYS A 217 -6.05 -15.29 10.69
N GLU A 218 -5.42 -15.58 11.82
CA GLU A 218 -4.47 -16.71 11.93
C GLU A 218 -5.11 -18.06 11.61
N LEU A 219 -6.35 -18.29 12.08
CA LEU A 219 -7.07 -19.51 11.78
C LEU A 219 -7.34 -19.67 10.29
N ARG A 220 -7.79 -18.58 9.63
CA ARG A 220 -8.02 -18.57 8.17
C ARG A 220 -6.74 -18.82 7.37
N GLU A 221 -5.62 -18.27 7.81
CA GLU A 221 -4.32 -18.49 7.16
C GLU A 221 -3.86 -19.94 7.28
N LYS A 222 -4.05 -20.56 8.46
CA LYS A 222 -3.78 -21.99 8.68
C LYS A 222 -4.68 -22.90 7.84
N ASP A 223 -5.97 -22.60 7.78
CA ASP A 223 -6.93 -23.35 6.95
C ASP A 223 -6.57 -23.23 5.47
N ALA A 224 -6.26 -22.02 4.97
CA ALA A 224 -5.87 -21.79 3.59
C ALA A 224 -4.56 -22.53 3.21
N GLU A 225 -3.59 -22.57 4.11
CA GLU A 225 -2.35 -23.34 3.90
C GLU A 225 -2.60 -24.83 3.88
N THR A 226 -3.47 -25.33 4.76
CA THR A 226 -3.88 -26.75 4.79
C THR A 226 -4.62 -27.14 3.51
N ASP A 227 -5.53 -26.33 3.04
CA ASP A 227 -6.24 -26.53 1.78
C ASP A 227 -5.28 -26.51 0.59
N ARG A 228 -4.33 -25.58 0.56
CA ARG A 228 -3.28 -25.50 -0.46
C ARG A 228 -2.43 -26.76 -0.49
N ARG A 229 -1.96 -27.24 0.66
CA ARG A 229 -1.18 -28.49 0.78
C ARG A 229 -1.95 -29.70 0.28
N THR A 230 -3.21 -29.82 0.70
CA THR A 230 -4.09 -30.92 0.27
C THR A 230 -4.33 -30.89 -1.23
N ARG A 231 -4.56 -29.69 -1.80
CA ARG A 231 -4.74 -29.50 -3.26
C ARG A 231 -3.49 -29.91 -4.03
N ILE A 232 -2.32 -29.49 -3.58
CA ILE A 232 -1.04 -29.83 -4.23
C ILE A 232 -0.82 -31.36 -4.16
N ALA A 233 -1.00 -31.99 -2.99
CA ALA A 233 -0.85 -33.44 -2.85
C ALA A 233 -1.80 -34.20 -3.80
N LYS A 234 -3.05 -33.80 -3.91
CA LYS A 234 -4.02 -34.40 -4.85
C LYS A 234 -3.60 -34.24 -6.31
N LEU A 235 -3.05 -33.08 -6.69
CA LEU A 235 -2.57 -32.84 -8.07
C LEU A 235 -1.40 -33.76 -8.41
N PHE A 236 -0.42 -33.88 -7.52
CA PHE A 236 0.71 -34.79 -7.72
C PHE A 236 0.27 -36.25 -7.81
N SER A 237 -0.60 -36.72 -6.88
CA SER A 237 -1.12 -38.09 -6.90
C SER A 237 -1.82 -38.41 -8.21
N LYS A 238 -2.69 -37.51 -8.70
CA LYS A 238 -3.37 -37.69 -9.98
C LYS A 238 -2.40 -37.70 -11.15
N ALA A 239 -1.40 -36.80 -11.18
CA ALA A 239 -0.41 -36.76 -12.26
C ALA A 239 0.36 -38.08 -12.36
N PHE A 240 0.80 -38.65 -11.22
CA PHE A 240 1.46 -39.95 -11.20
C PHE A 240 0.52 -41.09 -11.62
N GLU A 241 -0.72 -41.10 -11.17
CA GLU A 241 -1.72 -42.09 -11.55
C GLU A 241 -1.94 -42.09 -13.08
N PHE A 242 -2.15 -40.92 -13.68
CA PHE A 242 -2.28 -40.79 -15.12
C PHE A 242 -1.02 -41.21 -15.87
N ALA A 243 0.17 -40.81 -15.41
CA ALA A 243 1.43 -41.17 -16.02
C ALA A 243 1.65 -42.70 -16.04
N VAL A 244 1.30 -43.43 -14.97
CA VAL A 244 1.37 -44.87 -14.88
C VAL A 244 0.37 -45.55 -15.83
N GLN A 245 -0.83 -44.97 -15.99
CA GLN A 245 -1.86 -45.54 -16.87
C GLN A 245 -1.60 -45.33 -18.37
N LEU A 246 -0.81 -44.33 -18.71
CA LEU A 246 -0.67 -43.83 -20.08
C LEU A 246 0.04 -44.85 -21.01
N LYS A 247 0.77 -45.85 -20.51
CA LYS A 247 1.49 -46.89 -21.30
C LYS A 247 1.86 -46.39 -22.70
N PRO A 248 2.95 -45.65 -22.86
CA PRO A 248 3.28 -44.99 -24.13
C PRO A 248 3.91 -46.02 -25.12
N THR A 249 3.08 -46.96 -25.58
CA THR A 249 3.49 -47.87 -26.67
C THR A 249 3.30 -47.19 -28.03
N THR A 250 4.08 -47.55 -29.01
CA THR A 250 3.96 -47.03 -30.37
C THR A 250 2.54 -47.18 -30.91
N GLU A 251 1.87 -48.29 -30.60
CA GLU A 251 0.52 -48.56 -31.02
C GLU A 251 -0.48 -47.60 -30.35
N ASN A 252 -0.36 -47.36 -29.06
CA ASN A 252 -1.25 -46.44 -28.36
C ASN A 252 -1.06 -44.99 -28.82
N VAL A 253 0.14 -44.56 -29.11
CA VAL A 253 0.46 -43.23 -29.66
C VAL A 253 -0.11 -43.09 -31.07
N ARG A 254 0.00 -44.16 -31.93
CA ARG A 254 -0.58 -44.18 -33.24
C ARG A 254 -2.10 -44.05 -33.20
N ILE A 255 -2.77 -44.83 -32.35
CA ILE A 255 -4.23 -44.76 -32.16
C ILE A 255 -4.66 -43.34 -31.75
N TRP A 256 -3.92 -42.70 -30.81
CA TRP A 256 -4.20 -41.35 -30.33
C TRP A 256 -4.13 -40.31 -31.46
N THR A 257 -3.02 -40.33 -32.24
CA THR A 257 -2.83 -39.38 -33.35
C THR A 257 -3.83 -39.57 -34.47
N GLU A 258 -4.22 -40.81 -34.75
CA GLU A 258 -5.27 -41.16 -35.76
C GLU A 258 -6.67 -40.70 -35.26
N CYS A 259 -7.03 -41.01 -34.02
CA CYS A 259 -8.31 -40.62 -33.43
C CYS A 259 -8.47 -39.11 -33.31
N ALA A 260 -7.42 -38.41 -32.94
CA ALA A 260 -7.38 -36.96 -32.84
C ALA A 260 -7.26 -36.27 -34.20
N ARG A 261 -7.04 -37.02 -35.32
CA ARG A 261 -6.81 -36.48 -36.65
C ARG A 261 -5.76 -35.38 -36.71
N MET A 262 -4.67 -35.57 -35.97
CA MET A 262 -3.61 -34.59 -35.86
C MET A 262 -2.91 -34.32 -37.18
N LYS A 263 -2.69 -33.02 -37.45
CA LYS A 263 -1.83 -32.59 -38.57
C LYS A 263 -0.33 -32.67 -38.12
N PRO A 264 0.62 -32.71 -39.09
CA PRO A 264 2.04 -32.77 -38.75
C PRO A 264 2.50 -31.68 -37.72
N ALA A 265 2.06 -30.45 -37.89
CA ALA A 265 2.40 -29.36 -36.96
C ALA A 265 1.86 -29.61 -35.54
N GLU A 266 0.66 -30.16 -35.39
CA GLU A 266 0.07 -30.49 -34.08
C GLU A 266 0.81 -31.70 -33.42
N ILE A 267 1.39 -32.55 -34.21
CA ILE A 267 2.26 -33.64 -33.73
C ILE A 267 3.58 -33.05 -33.20
N ASP A 268 4.16 -32.09 -33.92
CA ASP A 268 5.39 -31.40 -33.49
C ASP A 268 5.17 -30.62 -32.16
N ASP A 269 4.03 -29.93 -32.04
CA ASP A 269 3.64 -29.28 -30.80
C ASP A 269 3.49 -30.28 -29.64
N SER A 270 2.84 -31.43 -29.91
CA SER A 270 2.66 -32.50 -28.91
C SER A 270 3.97 -33.15 -28.49
N ILE A 271 4.95 -33.23 -29.40
CA ILE A 271 6.32 -33.70 -29.07
C ILE A 271 6.97 -32.71 -28.10
N SER A 272 6.89 -31.40 -28.39
CA SER A 272 7.45 -30.36 -27.53
C SER A 272 6.84 -30.38 -26.15
N GLU A 273 5.51 -30.50 -26.05
CA GLU A 273 4.81 -30.62 -24.76
C GLU A 273 5.21 -31.89 -23.99
N ALA A 274 5.40 -33.02 -24.68
CA ALA A 274 5.84 -34.26 -24.05
C ALA A 274 7.28 -34.18 -23.52
N ASP A 275 8.15 -33.47 -24.22
CA ASP A 275 9.52 -33.20 -23.75
C ASP A 275 9.55 -32.31 -22.53
N GLU A 276 8.73 -31.24 -22.49
CA GLU A 276 8.57 -30.38 -21.30
C GLU A 276 8.03 -31.17 -20.10
N LEU A 277 7.02 -32.02 -20.30
CA LEU A 277 6.50 -32.89 -19.25
C LEU A 277 7.56 -33.89 -18.75
N SER A 278 8.34 -34.46 -19.65
CA SER A 278 9.45 -35.35 -19.29
C SER A 278 10.49 -34.64 -18.41
N GLN A 279 10.85 -33.41 -18.75
CA GLN A 279 11.72 -32.57 -17.96
C GLN A 279 11.13 -32.28 -16.56
N THR A 280 9.86 -31.90 -16.51
CA THR A 280 9.15 -31.65 -15.25
C THR A 280 9.16 -32.87 -14.32
N PHE A 281 8.89 -34.08 -14.85
CA PHE A 281 8.95 -35.31 -14.06
C PHE A 281 10.36 -35.65 -13.56
N ARG A 282 11.41 -35.37 -14.33
CA ARG A 282 12.81 -35.51 -13.88
C ARG A 282 13.11 -34.58 -12.71
N GLU A 283 12.72 -33.31 -12.82
CA GLU A 283 12.91 -32.35 -11.75
C GLU A 283 12.17 -32.75 -10.46
N ILE A 284 10.93 -33.26 -10.58
CA ILE A 284 10.20 -33.81 -9.45
C ILE A 284 10.97 -34.97 -8.80
N ALA A 285 11.49 -35.89 -9.61
CA ALA A 285 12.26 -37.04 -9.11
C ALA A 285 13.52 -36.59 -8.37
N ASP A 286 14.22 -35.57 -8.85
CA ASP A 286 15.42 -35.03 -8.21
C ASP A 286 15.08 -34.37 -6.88
N ARG A 287 13.99 -33.60 -6.81
CA ARG A 287 13.47 -33.03 -5.55
C ARG A 287 13.10 -34.11 -4.53
N LEU A 288 12.45 -35.16 -4.97
CA LEU A 288 12.14 -36.29 -4.09
C LEU A 288 13.38 -36.98 -3.53
N ARG A 289 14.46 -37.11 -4.34
CA ARG A 289 15.76 -37.65 -3.88
C ARG A 289 16.40 -36.76 -2.82
N GLU A 290 16.36 -35.42 -3.00
CA GLU A 290 16.83 -34.47 -2.01
C GLU A 290 16.05 -34.59 -0.68
N ILE A 291 14.73 -34.68 -0.75
CA ILE A 291 13.88 -34.82 0.45
C ILE A 291 14.23 -36.11 1.19
N ARG A 292 14.35 -37.21 0.45
CA ARG A 292 14.71 -38.50 1.05
C ARG A 292 16.09 -38.46 1.72
N SER A 293 17.07 -37.82 1.10
CA SER A 293 18.42 -37.72 1.69
C SER A 293 18.43 -36.92 2.99
N LYS A 294 17.63 -35.85 3.05
CA LYS A 294 17.45 -35.01 4.27
C LYS A 294 16.73 -35.78 5.40
N GLN A 295 15.76 -36.63 5.05
CA GLN A 295 15.06 -37.46 6.04
C GLN A 295 15.90 -38.60 6.61
N GLN A 296 16.91 -39.07 5.84
CA GLN A 296 17.83 -40.09 6.30
C GLN A 296 18.99 -39.56 7.14
N ALA A 297 19.21 -38.21 7.06
CA ALA A 297 20.26 -37.52 7.81
C ALA A 297 19.74 -36.91 9.14
N ALA A 298 18.44 -36.89 9.36
CA ALA A 298 17.77 -36.41 10.58
C ALA A 298 17.40 -37.57 11.49
#